data_dd520cdf81279f8e35b7ac9e1cc589bf
#
_entry.id   dd520cdf81279f8e35b7ac9e1cc589bf
#
_cell.length_a   1.000
_cell.length_b   1.000
_cell.length_c   1.000
_cell.angle_alpha   90.00
_cell.angle_beta   90.00
_cell.angle_gamma   90.00
#
_symmetry.space_group_name_H-M   'P 1'
#
loop_
_entity.id
_entity.type
_entity.pdbx_description
1 polymer ?
#
loop_
_entity_poly.entity_id
_entity_poly.type
_entity_poly.pdbx_seq_one_letter_code
_entity_poly.pdbx_strand_id
1 'polypeptide(L)'
;MKLSSIIFSVLLAAQFSSLHAQKGHEGHNHAPAVEIPAADITGNSPWKGKNVAFLGDSMTDPNNKSTESHYWKYLETLVGLNPHVYARSGYQWDGIYKKAEEMRQDRGDDIDAIIIWAGTNDYNHNKPIGAFFTEKLDSVNVNGSVQVRKHRSLAMNDTTFCGNINRVMSYLKHNYSTKQIIIMTPIHRGYAKFSSKNVQPDENYANAWGLYVDSYIDALRDAASVWAVPLIDLYSESGLYPLEENHDRYFHDSPTDRLHPNANGHYRIARVIQGHLQSIPPSF
;
A
#
# COMPACT_ATOMS: atom_id res chain seq x y z
N MET A 1 76.84 -10.42 -22.69
CA MET A 1 75.87 -10.56 -23.75
C MET A 1 74.67 -11.31 -23.28
N LYS A 2 73.58 -10.65 -22.95
CA LYS A 2 72.26 -11.28 -22.68
C LYS A 2 71.20 -10.37 -23.34
N LEU A 3 70.56 -10.94 -24.37
CA LEU A 3 69.41 -10.32 -25.01
C LEU A 3 68.22 -10.47 -24.10
N SER A 4 67.55 -9.36 -23.81
CA SER A 4 66.24 -9.34 -23.18
C SER A 4 65.18 -9.17 -24.26
N SER A 5 64.34 -10.15 -24.41
CA SER A 5 63.15 -10.10 -25.30
C SER A 5 62.03 -9.36 -24.57
N ILE A 6 61.55 -8.28 -25.16
CA ILE A 6 60.38 -7.53 -24.72
C ILE A 6 59.19 -8.11 -25.49
N ILE A 7 58.25 -8.72 -24.80
CA ILE A 7 56.98 -9.19 -25.34
C ILE A 7 56.00 -8.00 -25.23
N PHE A 8 55.56 -7.47 -26.37
CA PHE A 8 54.43 -6.54 -26.43
C PHE A 8 53.13 -7.29 -26.46
N SER A 9 52.38 -7.23 -25.37
CA SER A 9 50.99 -7.69 -25.34
C SER A 9 50.11 -6.57 -25.85
N VAL A 10 49.52 -6.75 -27.03
CA VAL A 10 48.49 -5.88 -27.57
C VAL A 10 47.15 -6.27 -26.94
N LEU A 11 46.64 -5.46 -26.02
CA LEU A 11 45.25 -5.57 -25.54
C LEU A 11 44.31 -4.98 -26.61
N LEU A 12 43.56 -5.84 -27.26
CA LEU A 12 42.50 -5.46 -28.17
C LEU A 12 41.23 -5.17 -27.31
N ALA A 13 41.00 -3.88 -27.00
CA ALA A 13 39.77 -3.44 -26.38
C ALA A 13 38.64 -3.47 -27.44
N ALA A 14 37.79 -4.47 -27.36
CA ALA A 14 36.53 -4.49 -28.11
C ALA A 14 35.57 -3.49 -27.49
N GLN A 15 35.38 -2.35 -28.12
CA GLN A 15 34.31 -1.41 -27.79
C GLN A 15 32.99 -2.01 -28.30
N PHE A 16 32.20 -2.58 -27.41
CA PHE A 16 30.80 -2.83 -27.68
C PHE A 16 30.04 -1.51 -27.57
N SER A 17 29.85 -0.85 -28.69
CA SER A 17 28.90 0.24 -28.83
C SER A 17 27.51 -0.37 -28.80
N SER A 18 26.85 -0.40 -27.62
CA SER A 18 25.43 -0.67 -27.54
C SER A 18 24.69 0.54 -28.10
N LEU A 19 24.28 0.45 -29.36
CA LEU A 19 23.26 1.33 -29.93
C LEU A 19 21.94 0.98 -29.25
N HIS A 20 21.65 1.59 -28.10
CA HIS A 20 20.29 1.68 -27.61
C HIS A 20 19.59 2.74 -28.46
N ALA A 21 18.78 2.29 -29.40
CA ALA A 21 17.83 3.13 -30.07
C ALA A 21 16.89 3.70 -28.99
N GLN A 22 17.07 4.96 -28.62
CA GLN A 22 16.07 5.75 -27.93
C GLN A 22 14.84 5.81 -28.83
N LYS A 23 13.90 4.89 -28.64
CA LYS A 23 12.52 5.09 -29.08
C LYS A 23 11.97 6.18 -28.17
N GLY A 24 11.81 7.38 -28.72
CA GLY A 24 11.06 8.43 -28.09
C GLY A 24 9.65 7.93 -27.77
N HIS A 25 9.37 7.69 -26.50
CA HIS A 25 8.02 7.53 -26.00
C HIS A 25 7.49 8.92 -25.68
N GLU A 26 7.01 9.62 -26.71
CA GLU A 26 6.01 10.65 -26.54
C GLU A 26 4.67 9.91 -26.37
N GLY A 27 4.18 9.83 -25.13
CA GLY A 27 2.86 9.30 -24.84
C GLY A 27 2.73 9.01 -23.36
N HIS A 28 2.01 9.87 -22.67
CA HIS A 28 1.47 9.52 -21.36
C HIS A 28 0.68 8.22 -21.52
N ASN A 29 0.95 7.22 -20.68
CA ASN A 29 0.20 5.94 -20.65
C ASN A 29 -1.20 6.17 -20.06
N HIS A 30 -1.98 7.07 -20.67
CA HIS A 30 -3.39 7.25 -20.38
C HIS A 30 -4.13 5.99 -20.84
N ALA A 31 -4.16 4.97 -19.99
CA ALA A 31 -4.99 3.81 -20.22
C ALA A 31 -6.44 4.19 -19.93
N PRO A 32 -7.36 4.01 -20.90
CA PRO A 32 -8.77 4.25 -20.65
C PRO A 32 -9.27 3.32 -19.55
N ALA A 33 -10.39 3.68 -18.91
CA ALA A 33 -11.05 2.79 -17.95
C ALA A 33 -11.29 1.42 -18.61
N VAL A 34 -10.97 0.35 -17.87
CA VAL A 34 -11.15 -1.03 -18.36
C VAL A 34 -12.63 -1.34 -18.42
N GLU A 35 -13.12 -1.82 -19.56
CA GLU A 35 -14.45 -2.39 -19.68
C GLU A 35 -14.47 -3.75 -18.96
N ILE A 36 -15.34 -3.87 -17.94
CA ILE A 36 -15.39 -5.07 -17.09
C ILE A 36 -16.15 -6.18 -17.84
N PRO A 37 -15.50 -7.35 -18.13
CA PRO A 37 -16.18 -8.48 -18.70
C PRO A 37 -17.32 -8.98 -17.77
N ALA A 38 -18.48 -9.32 -18.33
CA ALA A 38 -19.59 -9.84 -17.53
C ALA A 38 -19.23 -11.09 -16.72
N ALA A 39 -18.32 -11.92 -17.23
CA ALA A 39 -17.80 -13.11 -16.54
C ALA A 39 -17.01 -12.79 -15.26
N ASP A 40 -16.51 -11.56 -15.12
CA ASP A 40 -15.75 -11.11 -13.94
C ASP A 40 -16.64 -10.61 -12.80
N ILE A 41 -17.92 -10.33 -13.08
CA ILE A 41 -18.88 -9.80 -12.11
C ILE A 41 -19.37 -10.93 -11.20
N THR A 42 -19.27 -10.73 -9.89
CA THR A 42 -19.78 -11.70 -8.90
C THR A 42 -21.29 -11.54 -8.73
N GLY A 43 -22.08 -12.45 -9.27
CA GLY A 43 -23.55 -12.37 -9.25
C GLY A 43 -24.16 -12.41 -7.85
N ASN A 44 -23.66 -13.26 -6.95
CA ASN A 44 -24.13 -13.45 -5.57
C ASN A 44 -23.05 -13.04 -4.56
N SER A 45 -22.61 -11.81 -4.60
CA SER A 45 -21.64 -11.28 -3.64
C SER A 45 -22.32 -10.93 -2.31
N PRO A 46 -21.77 -11.35 -1.13
CA PRO A 46 -22.25 -10.87 0.17
C PRO A 46 -22.02 -9.36 0.37
N TRP A 47 -21.19 -8.76 -0.49
CA TRP A 47 -20.85 -7.34 -0.47
C TRP A 47 -21.84 -6.47 -1.26
N LYS A 48 -22.79 -7.10 -1.97
CA LYS A 48 -23.74 -6.35 -2.79
C LYS A 48 -24.62 -5.45 -1.93
N GLY A 49 -24.63 -4.15 -2.29
CA GLY A 49 -25.37 -3.10 -1.59
C GLY A 49 -24.76 -2.68 -0.24
N LYS A 50 -23.60 -3.20 0.14
CA LYS A 50 -22.92 -2.82 1.38
C LYS A 50 -22.21 -1.48 1.25
N ASN A 51 -22.35 -0.62 2.25
CA ASN A 51 -21.64 0.65 2.36
C ASN A 51 -20.21 0.39 2.84
N VAL A 52 -19.23 0.55 1.95
CA VAL A 52 -17.83 0.27 2.24
C VAL A 52 -17.01 1.55 2.21
N ALA A 53 -16.41 1.90 3.34
CA ALA A 53 -15.51 3.04 3.41
C ALA A 53 -14.10 2.63 2.97
N PHE A 54 -13.52 3.44 2.08
CA PHE A 54 -12.13 3.30 1.62
C PHE A 54 -11.30 4.44 2.20
N LEU A 55 -10.45 4.14 3.16
CA LEU A 55 -9.51 5.09 3.76
C LEU A 55 -8.15 4.94 3.07
N GLY A 56 -7.54 6.05 2.62
CA GLY A 56 -6.27 5.87 1.91
C GLY A 56 -5.53 7.15 1.56
N ASP A 57 -4.49 6.94 0.80
CA ASP A 57 -3.61 7.96 0.25
C ASP A 57 -3.90 8.22 -1.25
N SER A 58 -2.88 8.57 -2.04
CA SER A 58 -3.02 8.87 -3.47
C SER A 58 -3.57 7.71 -4.31
N MET A 59 -3.37 6.47 -3.89
CA MET A 59 -3.88 5.29 -4.57
C MET A 59 -5.41 5.17 -4.48
N THR A 60 -5.99 5.84 -3.48
CA THR A 60 -7.43 5.81 -3.17
C THR A 60 -8.12 7.14 -3.46
N ASP A 61 -7.36 8.26 -3.46
CA ASP A 61 -7.87 9.63 -3.60
C ASP A 61 -8.57 9.84 -4.95
N PRO A 62 -9.88 10.15 -4.98
CA PRO A 62 -10.63 10.37 -6.22
C PRO A 62 -10.12 11.59 -7.01
N ASN A 63 -9.36 12.49 -6.38
CA ASN A 63 -8.77 13.65 -7.03
C ASN A 63 -7.40 13.35 -7.66
N ASN A 64 -6.81 12.18 -7.42
CA ASN A 64 -5.59 11.77 -8.08
C ASN A 64 -5.86 11.49 -9.57
N LYS A 65 -5.08 12.11 -10.44
CA LYS A 65 -5.25 12.03 -11.90
C LYS A 65 -4.36 11.00 -12.58
N SER A 66 -3.72 10.13 -11.82
CA SER A 66 -2.89 9.05 -12.37
C SER A 66 -3.70 7.94 -13.05
N THR A 67 -5.00 7.91 -12.87
CA THR A 67 -5.89 6.90 -13.43
C THR A 67 -7.25 7.48 -13.85
N GLU A 68 -7.83 6.90 -14.90
CA GLU A 68 -9.21 7.18 -15.31
C GLU A 68 -10.26 6.46 -14.44
N SER A 69 -9.85 5.40 -13.75
CA SER A 69 -10.73 4.67 -12.83
C SER A 69 -9.95 4.01 -11.71
N HIS A 70 -10.35 4.27 -10.48
CA HIS A 70 -9.73 3.71 -9.29
C HIS A 70 -10.26 2.30 -8.97
N TYR A 71 -9.52 1.52 -8.21
CA TYR A 71 -9.86 0.15 -7.82
C TYR A 71 -11.23 0.03 -7.13
N TRP A 72 -11.59 0.97 -6.26
CA TRP A 72 -12.88 0.98 -5.57
C TRP A 72 -14.06 1.21 -6.53
N LYS A 73 -13.85 1.93 -7.65
CA LYS A 73 -14.87 2.09 -8.69
C LYS A 73 -15.09 0.79 -9.46
N TYR A 74 -14.02 0.03 -9.71
CA TYR A 74 -14.15 -1.30 -10.29
C TYR A 74 -14.86 -2.27 -9.34
N LEU A 75 -14.59 -2.20 -8.02
CA LEU A 75 -15.26 -3.03 -7.02
C LEU A 75 -16.76 -2.76 -6.91
N GLU A 76 -17.21 -1.51 -7.12
CA GLU A 76 -18.63 -1.19 -7.23
C GLU A 76 -19.32 -2.08 -8.29
N THR A 77 -18.70 -2.28 -9.44
CA THR A 77 -19.24 -3.15 -10.49
C THR A 77 -18.98 -4.63 -10.22
N LEU A 78 -17.75 -4.98 -9.81
CA LEU A 78 -17.31 -6.37 -9.67
C LEU A 78 -18.06 -7.15 -8.58
N VAL A 79 -18.36 -6.50 -7.46
CA VAL A 79 -19.00 -7.13 -6.29
C VAL A 79 -20.27 -6.42 -5.83
N GLY A 80 -20.63 -5.30 -6.44
CA GLY A 80 -21.88 -4.57 -6.19
C GLY A 80 -21.91 -3.78 -4.89
N LEU A 81 -20.75 -3.44 -4.29
CA LEU A 81 -20.68 -2.60 -3.09
C LEU A 81 -20.91 -1.12 -3.40
N ASN A 82 -21.26 -0.34 -2.38
CA ASN A 82 -21.40 1.12 -2.44
C ASN A 82 -20.11 1.74 -1.85
N PRO A 83 -19.19 2.31 -2.66
CA PRO A 83 -17.94 2.87 -2.15
C PRO A 83 -18.15 4.27 -1.55
N HIS A 84 -17.59 4.50 -0.36
CA HIS A 84 -17.48 5.79 0.32
C HIS A 84 -16.00 6.09 0.53
N VAL A 85 -15.47 7.12 -0.14
CA VAL A 85 -14.03 7.32 -0.23
C VAL A 85 -13.57 8.48 0.64
N TYR A 86 -12.67 8.19 1.58
CA TYR A 86 -12.04 9.13 2.51
C TYR A 86 -10.52 9.03 2.35
N ALA A 87 -9.99 9.72 1.36
CA ALA A 87 -8.59 9.61 1.01
C ALA A 87 -7.99 10.98 0.64
N ARG A 88 -6.67 11.08 0.72
CA ARG A 88 -5.95 12.24 0.25
C ARG A 88 -4.52 11.87 -0.16
N SER A 89 -4.12 12.33 -1.33
CA SER A 89 -2.77 12.15 -1.84
C SER A 89 -1.71 12.62 -0.84
N GLY A 90 -0.68 11.81 -0.64
CA GLY A 90 0.43 12.10 0.28
C GLY A 90 0.17 11.75 1.75
N TYR A 91 -1.03 11.28 2.12
CA TYR A 91 -1.32 10.92 3.51
C TYR A 91 -0.51 9.71 3.97
N GLN A 92 0.01 9.83 5.20
CA GLN A 92 0.57 8.79 6.03
C GLN A 92 -0.52 8.28 6.99
N TRP A 93 -0.23 7.29 7.83
CA TRP A 93 -1.20 6.75 8.78
C TRP A 93 -1.75 7.77 9.79
N ASP A 94 -1.00 8.83 10.12
CA ASP A 94 -1.55 9.94 10.92
C ASP A 94 -2.66 10.70 10.17
N GLY A 95 -2.56 10.81 8.84
CA GLY A 95 -3.60 11.36 7.99
C GLY A 95 -4.81 10.43 7.87
N ILE A 96 -4.62 9.10 7.90
CA ILE A 96 -5.71 8.12 7.91
C ILE A 96 -6.58 8.26 9.16
N TYR A 97 -5.99 8.62 10.31
CA TYR A 97 -6.76 8.92 11.52
C TYR A 97 -7.80 10.03 11.27
N LYS A 98 -7.38 11.14 10.63
CA LYS A 98 -8.28 12.25 10.28
C LYS A 98 -9.39 11.81 9.33
N LYS A 99 -9.07 10.91 8.38
CA LYS A 99 -10.07 10.37 7.44
C LYS A 99 -11.07 9.43 8.13
N ALA A 100 -10.65 8.70 9.14
CA ALA A 100 -11.54 7.91 9.97
C ALA A 100 -12.51 8.78 10.80
N GLU A 101 -12.04 9.91 11.31
CA GLU A 101 -12.89 10.91 11.98
C GLU A 101 -13.89 11.56 11.01
N GLU A 102 -13.43 11.95 9.82
CA GLU A 102 -14.26 12.51 8.75
C GLU A 102 -15.36 11.51 8.33
N MET A 103 -15.01 10.26 8.11
CA MET A 103 -15.96 9.16 7.84
C MET A 103 -17.01 9.04 8.94
N ARG A 104 -16.60 9.09 10.23
CA ARG A 104 -17.52 9.00 11.36
C ARG A 104 -18.48 10.19 11.42
N GLN A 105 -18.01 11.39 11.12
CA GLN A 105 -18.83 12.61 11.08
C GLN A 105 -19.83 12.59 9.92
N ASP A 106 -19.42 12.07 8.77
CA ASP A 106 -20.23 12.03 7.56
C ASP A 106 -21.29 10.93 7.58
N ARG A 107 -20.92 9.72 8.02
CA ARG A 107 -21.74 8.52 7.89
C ARG A 107 -22.23 7.91 9.21
N GLY A 108 -21.67 8.32 10.33
CA GLY A 108 -22.03 7.72 11.63
C GLY A 108 -21.84 6.20 11.61
N ASP A 109 -22.93 5.46 11.84
CA ASP A 109 -22.95 3.99 11.83
C ASP A 109 -23.35 3.37 10.47
N ASP A 110 -23.64 4.23 9.46
CA ASP A 110 -24.06 3.80 8.11
C ASP A 110 -22.86 3.37 7.25
N ILE A 111 -22.01 2.53 7.83
CA ILE A 111 -20.89 1.86 7.19
C ILE A 111 -20.94 0.38 7.59
N ASP A 112 -20.87 -0.51 6.61
CA ASP A 112 -20.81 -1.96 6.82
C ASP A 112 -19.38 -2.46 6.95
N ALA A 113 -18.45 -1.89 6.20
CA ALA A 113 -17.05 -2.30 6.23
C ALA A 113 -16.09 -1.12 5.96
N ILE A 114 -14.84 -1.28 6.40
CA ILE A 114 -13.77 -0.29 6.24
C ILE A 114 -12.55 -0.98 5.67
N ILE A 115 -12.04 -0.48 4.56
CA ILE A 115 -10.83 -0.96 3.90
C ILE A 115 -9.78 0.15 3.91
N ILE A 116 -8.58 -0.15 4.41
CA ILE A 116 -7.51 0.84 4.61
C ILE A 116 -6.33 0.50 3.71
N TRP A 117 -5.91 1.47 2.89
CA TRP A 117 -4.73 1.34 2.04
C TRP A 117 -3.80 2.53 2.19
N ALA A 118 -2.73 2.37 2.97
CA ALA A 118 -1.72 3.38 3.24
C ALA A 118 -0.40 2.74 3.70
N GLY A 119 0.69 3.52 3.70
CA GLY A 119 2.01 3.09 4.19
C GLY A 119 3.17 3.47 3.26
N THR A 120 2.93 3.60 1.94
CA THR A 120 3.98 3.99 1.00
C THR A 120 4.53 5.39 1.29
N ASN A 121 3.69 6.30 1.78
CA ASN A 121 4.12 7.65 2.15
C ASN A 121 4.86 7.69 3.48
N ASP A 122 4.55 6.79 4.40
CA ASP A 122 5.29 6.67 5.68
C ASP A 122 6.74 6.27 5.41
N TYR A 123 6.99 5.31 4.52
CA TYR A 123 8.33 4.98 4.04
C TYR A 123 9.00 6.19 3.38
N ASN A 124 8.33 6.82 2.42
CA ASN A 124 8.88 7.92 1.61
C ASN A 124 9.21 9.17 2.45
N HIS A 125 8.45 9.44 3.51
CA HIS A 125 8.67 10.58 4.41
C HIS A 125 9.49 10.20 5.65
N ASN A 126 10.16 9.06 5.63
CA ASN A 126 11.05 8.63 6.71
C ASN A 126 10.34 8.54 8.08
N LYS A 127 9.08 8.09 8.14
CA LYS A 127 8.40 7.89 9.41
C LYS A 127 9.10 6.75 10.16
N PRO A 128 9.57 6.94 11.40
CA PRO A 128 10.15 5.84 12.18
C PRO A 128 9.12 4.71 12.37
N ILE A 129 9.53 3.45 12.24
CA ILE A 129 8.60 2.32 12.38
C ILE A 129 8.07 2.22 13.81
N GLY A 130 8.94 2.28 14.82
CA GLY A 130 8.56 2.09 16.21
C GLY A 130 8.17 0.64 16.53
N ALA A 131 7.34 0.47 17.54
CA ALA A 131 6.82 -0.83 17.95
C ALA A 131 5.32 -0.72 18.27
N PHE A 132 4.58 -1.83 18.13
CA PHE A 132 3.15 -1.87 18.49
C PHE A 132 2.92 -1.85 20.00
N PHE A 133 3.90 -2.27 20.79
CA PHE A 133 3.77 -2.38 22.24
C PHE A 133 4.94 -1.71 22.97
N THR A 134 4.63 -1.19 24.14
CA THR A 134 5.60 -0.87 25.19
C THR A 134 5.49 -1.92 26.28
N GLU A 135 6.61 -2.25 26.95
CA GLU A 135 6.64 -3.24 28.04
C GLU A 135 7.09 -2.60 29.35
N LYS A 136 6.48 -3.02 30.45
CA LYS A 136 6.89 -2.72 31.83
C LYS A 136 6.71 -3.94 32.72
N LEU A 137 7.39 -3.96 33.88
CA LEU A 137 7.04 -4.90 34.94
C LEU A 137 5.77 -4.42 35.64
N ASP A 138 4.83 -5.32 35.90
CA ASP A 138 3.59 -5.01 36.57
C ASP A 138 3.12 -6.20 37.45
N SER A 139 2.36 -5.89 38.48
CA SER A 139 1.80 -6.90 39.39
C SER A 139 0.48 -7.42 38.88
N VAL A 140 0.34 -8.76 38.83
CA VAL A 140 -0.89 -9.43 38.41
C VAL A 140 -1.26 -10.53 39.41
N ASN A 141 -2.55 -10.66 39.71
CA ASN A 141 -3.05 -11.77 40.53
C ASN A 141 -3.22 -13.01 39.65
N VAL A 142 -2.56 -14.07 40.04
CA VAL A 142 -2.67 -15.39 39.39
C VAL A 142 -3.05 -16.42 40.47
N ASN A 143 -4.26 -16.93 40.41
CA ASN A 143 -4.81 -17.92 41.35
C ASN A 143 -4.68 -17.52 42.84
N GLY A 144 -4.94 -16.24 43.15
CA GLY A 144 -4.87 -15.72 44.52
C GLY A 144 -3.45 -15.26 44.96
N SER A 145 -2.42 -15.44 44.16
CA SER A 145 -1.05 -14.99 44.44
C SER A 145 -0.67 -13.82 43.55
N VAL A 146 -0.08 -12.77 44.15
CA VAL A 146 0.47 -11.63 43.41
C VAL A 146 1.83 -12.01 42.84
N GLN A 147 1.97 -11.86 41.51
CA GLN A 147 3.22 -12.12 40.80
C GLN A 147 3.62 -10.89 40.00
N VAL A 148 4.92 -10.64 39.86
CA VAL A 148 5.46 -9.60 38.98
C VAL A 148 5.75 -10.22 37.63
N ARG A 149 5.13 -9.70 36.59
CA ARG A 149 5.31 -10.18 35.21
C ARG A 149 5.53 -9.01 34.26
N LYS A 150 6.10 -9.30 33.08
CA LYS A 150 6.07 -8.33 31.96
C LYS A 150 4.62 -8.11 31.53
N HIS A 151 4.24 -6.84 31.50
CA HIS A 151 2.97 -6.37 30.97
C HIS A 151 3.23 -5.49 29.77
N ARG A 152 2.53 -5.74 28.67
CA ARG A 152 2.60 -4.91 27.47
C ARG A 152 1.33 -4.08 27.30
N SER A 153 1.50 -2.85 26.80
CA SER A 153 0.42 -1.95 26.41
C SER A 153 0.65 -1.47 24.98
N LEU A 154 -0.43 -1.17 24.26
CA LEU A 154 -0.31 -0.59 22.93
C LEU A 154 0.46 0.75 22.98
N ALA A 155 1.41 0.92 22.08
CA ALA A 155 2.15 2.17 21.91
C ALA A 155 1.26 3.16 21.14
N MET A 156 0.54 4.02 21.87
CA MET A 156 -0.41 5.00 21.32
C MET A 156 0.25 6.36 21.09
N ASN A 157 1.13 6.47 20.09
CA ASN A 157 1.84 7.72 19.77
C ASN A 157 1.62 8.10 18.28
N ASP A 158 1.86 9.35 17.93
CA ASP A 158 1.74 9.89 16.56
C ASP A 158 3.08 10.08 15.85
N THR A 159 4.16 9.69 16.50
CA THR A 159 5.53 9.89 16.01
C THR A 159 6.07 8.71 15.23
N THR A 160 5.49 7.51 15.43
CA THR A 160 5.94 6.29 14.77
C THR A 160 4.84 5.67 13.90
N PHE A 161 5.25 4.85 12.93
CA PHE A 161 4.34 4.14 12.04
C PHE A 161 3.40 3.21 12.81
N CYS A 162 3.95 2.32 13.64
CA CYS A 162 3.16 1.40 14.47
C CYS A 162 2.25 2.15 15.46
N GLY A 163 2.73 3.27 16.02
CA GLY A 163 1.92 4.11 16.91
C GLY A 163 0.71 4.71 16.21
N ASN A 164 0.89 5.22 14.99
CA ASN A 164 -0.21 5.76 14.18
C ASN A 164 -1.21 4.68 13.77
N ILE A 165 -0.72 3.49 13.38
CA ILE A 165 -1.59 2.33 13.11
C ILE A 165 -2.42 2.00 14.35
N ASN A 166 -1.80 1.92 15.53
CA ASN A 166 -2.50 1.65 16.78
C ASN A 166 -3.61 2.68 17.06
N ARG A 167 -3.33 3.98 16.84
CA ARG A 167 -4.33 5.04 17.04
C ARG A 167 -5.53 4.87 16.11
N VAL A 168 -5.28 4.64 14.81
CA VAL A 168 -6.34 4.42 13.82
C VAL A 168 -7.15 3.18 14.17
N MET A 169 -6.49 2.06 14.41
CA MET A 169 -7.16 0.79 14.66
C MET A 169 -7.93 0.78 15.98
N SER A 170 -7.39 1.42 17.03
CA SER A 170 -8.10 1.61 18.30
C SER A 170 -9.37 2.43 18.11
N TYR A 171 -9.28 3.55 17.38
CA TYR A 171 -10.43 4.39 17.06
C TYR A 171 -11.51 3.60 16.28
N LEU A 172 -11.11 2.87 15.25
CA LEU A 172 -12.03 2.10 14.43
C LEU A 172 -12.66 0.93 15.20
N LYS A 173 -11.89 0.16 15.96
CA LYS A 173 -12.39 -0.93 16.79
C LYS A 173 -13.35 -0.45 17.87
N HIS A 174 -13.14 0.76 18.41
CA HIS A 174 -14.05 1.36 19.40
C HIS A 174 -15.38 1.78 18.75
N ASN A 175 -15.34 2.48 17.63
CA ASN A 175 -16.52 3.07 17.00
C ASN A 175 -17.27 2.10 16.06
N TYR A 176 -16.60 1.07 15.56
CA TYR A 176 -17.12 0.13 14.55
C TYR A 176 -16.85 -1.32 14.97
N SER A 177 -17.13 -1.65 16.23
CA SER A 177 -16.79 -2.93 16.86
C SER A 177 -17.42 -4.17 16.19
N THR A 178 -18.54 -3.99 15.48
CA THR A 178 -19.26 -5.07 14.77
C THR A 178 -19.02 -5.06 13.27
N LYS A 179 -18.23 -4.11 12.75
CA LYS A 179 -18.04 -3.93 11.32
C LYS A 179 -16.75 -4.60 10.84
N GLN A 180 -16.75 -5.00 9.58
CA GLN A 180 -15.57 -5.55 8.94
C GLN A 180 -14.52 -4.46 8.76
N ILE A 181 -13.30 -4.68 9.25
CA ILE A 181 -12.13 -3.81 9.01
C ILE A 181 -11.07 -4.65 8.31
N ILE A 182 -10.51 -4.14 7.21
CA ILE A 182 -9.50 -4.82 6.40
C ILE A 182 -8.32 -3.86 6.19
N ILE A 183 -7.10 -4.34 6.36
CA ILE A 183 -5.88 -3.63 6.01
C ILE A 183 -5.36 -4.16 4.67
N MET A 184 -4.89 -3.26 3.81
CA MET A 184 -4.16 -3.62 2.59
C MET A 184 -2.72 -3.14 2.69
N THR A 185 -1.76 -3.97 2.26
CA THR A 185 -0.38 -3.50 2.09
C THR A 185 -0.25 -2.61 0.86
N PRO A 186 0.68 -1.63 0.82
CA PRO A 186 1.10 -1.00 -0.42
C PRO A 186 1.52 -2.05 -1.46
N ILE A 187 1.40 -1.70 -2.75
CA ILE A 187 2.04 -2.44 -3.85
C ILE A 187 3.53 -2.10 -3.92
N HIS A 188 4.29 -2.85 -4.70
CA HIS A 188 5.64 -2.48 -5.10
C HIS A 188 5.66 -1.07 -5.71
N ARG A 189 6.74 -0.33 -5.47
CA ARG A 189 6.87 1.05 -5.93
C ARG A 189 8.08 1.28 -6.82
N GLY A 190 7.85 1.93 -7.94
CA GLY A 190 8.91 2.42 -8.80
C GLY A 190 9.24 3.89 -8.54
N TYR A 191 10.14 4.42 -9.36
CA TYR A 191 10.53 5.83 -9.37
C TYR A 191 9.33 6.73 -9.69
N ALA A 192 9.27 7.90 -9.02
CA ALA A 192 8.30 8.93 -9.33
C ALA A 192 8.91 10.34 -9.25
N LYS A 193 8.53 11.22 -10.19
CA LYS A 193 8.96 12.62 -10.23
C LYS A 193 7.78 13.52 -10.57
N PHE A 194 7.22 14.16 -9.57
CA PHE A 194 6.08 15.08 -9.72
C PHE A 194 6.52 16.53 -9.94
N SER A 195 7.72 16.88 -9.49
CA SER A 195 8.36 18.18 -9.71
C SER A 195 9.87 18.09 -9.45
N SER A 196 10.61 19.17 -9.67
CA SER A 196 12.04 19.23 -9.30
C SER A 196 12.29 19.10 -7.78
N LYS A 197 11.29 19.35 -6.94
CA LYS A 197 11.36 19.26 -5.48
C LYS A 197 10.64 18.04 -4.92
N ASN A 198 9.96 17.26 -5.74
CA ASN A 198 9.26 16.03 -5.34
C ASN A 198 9.66 14.92 -6.27
N VAL A 199 10.82 14.34 -5.97
CA VAL A 199 11.39 13.17 -6.63
C VAL A 199 11.48 12.06 -5.61
N GLN A 200 10.89 10.92 -5.91
CA GLN A 200 10.82 9.75 -5.05
C GLN A 200 11.57 8.60 -5.71
N PRO A 201 12.62 8.07 -5.07
CA PRO A 201 13.32 6.91 -5.59
C PRO A 201 12.42 5.67 -5.57
N ASP A 202 12.79 4.66 -6.34
CA ASP A 202 12.17 3.34 -6.26
C ASP A 202 12.51 2.63 -4.95
N GLU A 203 11.89 1.47 -4.72
CA GLU A 203 12.00 0.72 -3.46
C GLU A 203 13.37 0.07 -3.20
N ASN A 204 14.29 0.07 -4.20
CA ASN A 204 15.64 -0.41 -4.00
C ASN A 204 16.50 0.56 -3.17
N TYR A 205 16.01 1.76 -2.92
CA TYR A 205 16.70 2.73 -2.08
C TYR A 205 16.11 2.70 -0.66
N ALA A 206 17.00 2.54 0.33
CA ALA A 206 16.61 2.71 1.72
C ALA A 206 16.26 4.18 2.01
N ASN A 207 15.32 4.41 2.92
CA ASN A 207 14.98 5.74 3.40
C ASN A 207 16.06 6.31 4.34
N ALA A 208 15.86 7.51 4.91
CA ALA A 208 16.85 8.16 5.76
C ALA A 208 17.17 7.39 7.07
N TRP A 209 16.35 6.43 7.44
CA TRP A 209 16.61 5.52 8.58
C TRP A 209 17.34 4.25 8.16
N GLY A 210 17.73 4.12 6.88
CA GLY A 210 18.32 2.89 6.35
C GLY A 210 17.34 1.74 6.19
N LEU A 211 16.04 2.03 6.14
CA LEU A 211 14.97 1.03 6.02
C LEU A 211 14.42 1.01 4.59
N TYR A 212 14.21 -0.20 4.07
CA TYR A 212 13.49 -0.42 2.83
C TYR A 212 11.98 -0.43 3.06
N VAL A 213 11.20 -0.32 1.99
CA VAL A 213 9.73 -0.37 2.05
C VAL A 213 9.23 -1.66 2.70
N ASP A 214 9.95 -2.78 2.51
CA ASP A 214 9.66 -4.08 3.11
C ASP A 214 9.41 -4.01 4.61
N SER A 215 10.19 -3.20 5.34
CA SER A 215 10.02 -3.04 6.79
C SER A 215 8.65 -2.44 7.16
N TYR A 216 8.09 -1.59 6.31
CA TYR A 216 6.76 -1.02 6.50
C TYR A 216 5.67 -2.01 6.11
N ILE A 217 5.92 -2.82 5.08
CA ILE A 217 5.03 -3.92 4.67
C ILE A 217 4.93 -4.95 5.79
N ASP A 218 6.07 -5.38 6.37
CA ASP A 218 6.09 -6.34 7.48
C ASP A 218 5.36 -5.79 8.71
N ALA A 219 5.53 -4.51 9.02
CA ALA A 219 4.75 -3.88 10.09
C ALA A 219 3.23 -3.89 9.84
N LEU A 220 2.76 -3.78 8.58
CA LEU A 220 1.34 -3.92 8.25
C LEU A 220 0.84 -5.36 8.38
N ARG A 221 1.67 -6.35 8.03
CA ARG A 221 1.38 -7.77 8.28
C ARG A 221 1.21 -8.05 9.77
N ASP A 222 2.13 -7.51 10.58
CA ASP A 222 2.06 -7.59 12.04
C ASP A 222 0.83 -6.86 12.59
N ALA A 223 0.48 -5.69 12.06
CA ALA A 223 -0.70 -4.92 12.47
C ALA A 223 -1.99 -5.73 12.31
N ALA A 224 -2.14 -6.45 11.21
CA ALA A 224 -3.31 -7.31 10.98
C ALA A 224 -3.45 -8.37 12.09
N SER A 225 -2.34 -8.97 12.51
CA SER A 225 -2.30 -9.94 13.62
C SER A 225 -2.56 -9.27 14.98
N VAL A 226 -1.95 -8.10 15.24
CA VAL A 226 -2.12 -7.35 16.50
C VAL A 226 -3.59 -6.96 16.71
N TRP A 227 -4.26 -6.52 15.64
CA TRP A 227 -5.62 -5.99 15.70
C TRP A 227 -6.71 -7.00 15.33
N ALA A 228 -6.33 -8.25 15.03
CA ALA A 228 -7.24 -9.32 14.61
C ALA A 228 -8.18 -8.87 13.48
N VAL A 229 -7.57 -8.44 12.36
CA VAL A 229 -8.27 -8.03 11.14
C VAL A 229 -7.69 -8.76 9.93
N PRO A 230 -8.48 -9.03 8.88
CA PRO A 230 -7.96 -9.55 7.62
C PRO A 230 -6.93 -8.59 7.00
N LEU A 231 -5.95 -9.19 6.33
CA LEU A 231 -4.98 -8.50 5.49
C LEU A 231 -5.21 -8.90 4.03
N ILE A 232 -5.16 -7.93 3.13
CA ILE A 232 -4.99 -8.16 1.69
C ILE A 232 -3.55 -7.73 1.35
N ASP A 233 -2.68 -8.68 1.10
CA ASP A 233 -1.26 -8.44 0.85
C ASP A 233 -1.00 -8.09 -0.61
N LEU A 234 -1.35 -6.87 -1.01
CA LEU A 234 -1.15 -6.39 -2.38
C LEU A 234 0.32 -6.33 -2.79
N TYR A 235 1.25 -6.22 -1.83
CA TYR A 235 2.69 -6.27 -2.11
C TYR A 235 3.07 -7.60 -2.76
N SER A 236 2.60 -8.70 -2.19
CA SER A 236 2.88 -10.04 -2.69
C SER A 236 1.95 -10.48 -3.83
N GLU A 237 0.68 -10.03 -3.84
CA GLU A 237 -0.37 -10.67 -4.62
C GLU A 237 -0.84 -9.85 -5.83
N SER A 238 -0.55 -8.54 -5.87
CA SER A 238 -1.00 -7.69 -6.98
C SER A 238 -0.40 -8.13 -8.33
N GLY A 239 0.79 -8.75 -8.32
CA GLY A 239 1.56 -9.05 -9.51
C GLY A 239 1.99 -7.79 -10.28
N LEU A 240 1.99 -6.63 -9.63
CA LEU A 240 2.50 -5.36 -10.15
C LEU A 240 3.94 -5.18 -9.68
N TYR A 241 4.89 -5.11 -10.62
CA TYR A 241 6.31 -4.97 -10.30
C TYR A 241 6.94 -3.86 -11.13
N PRO A 242 6.87 -2.59 -10.68
CA PRO A 242 7.25 -1.42 -11.47
C PRO A 242 8.74 -1.30 -11.79
N LEU A 243 9.57 -2.18 -11.25
CA LEU A 243 11.01 -2.22 -11.55
C LEU A 243 11.30 -2.91 -12.89
N GLU A 244 10.33 -3.66 -13.43
CA GLU A 244 10.42 -4.30 -14.74
C GLU A 244 9.77 -3.44 -15.83
N GLU A 245 10.47 -3.22 -16.96
CA GLU A 245 9.98 -2.38 -18.05
C GLU A 245 8.64 -2.84 -18.62
N ASN A 246 8.44 -4.14 -18.74
CA ASN A 246 7.20 -4.72 -19.29
C ASN A 246 5.95 -4.45 -18.44
N HIS A 247 6.13 -3.96 -17.19
CA HIS A 247 5.05 -3.56 -16.31
C HIS A 247 4.59 -2.11 -16.50
N ASP A 248 5.23 -1.34 -17.37
CA ASP A 248 4.88 0.06 -17.69
C ASP A 248 3.41 0.23 -18.06
N ARG A 249 2.83 -0.78 -18.72
CA ARG A 249 1.40 -0.81 -19.09
C ARG A 249 0.43 -0.66 -17.92
N TYR A 250 0.89 -0.85 -16.68
CA TYR A 250 0.08 -0.80 -15.47
C TYR A 250 0.28 0.50 -14.67
N PHE A 251 1.22 1.34 -15.05
CA PHE A 251 1.58 2.55 -14.33
C PHE A 251 1.27 3.80 -15.14
N HIS A 252 1.13 4.93 -14.43
CA HIS A 252 0.63 6.18 -14.99
C HIS A 252 1.53 6.73 -16.10
N ASP A 253 2.83 6.85 -15.83
CA ASP A 253 3.80 7.39 -16.77
C ASP A 253 5.18 6.76 -16.53
N SER A 254 5.59 5.88 -17.42
CA SER A 254 6.82 5.12 -17.28
C SER A 254 8.06 5.98 -17.01
N PRO A 255 8.28 7.11 -17.69
CA PRO A 255 9.44 7.97 -17.43
C PRO A 255 9.40 8.72 -16.11
N THR A 256 8.20 9.06 -15.58
CA THR A 256 8.06 9.99 -14.47
C THR A 256 7.18 9.49 -13.31
N ASP A 257 6.37 8.46 -13.50
CA ASP A 257 5.49 7.96 -12.46
C ASP A 257 5.21 6.46 -12.58
N ARG A 258 6.10 5.66 -12.01
CA ARG A 258 5.95 4.22 -11.80
C ARG A 258 5.51 3.89 -10.36
N LEU A 259 5.05 4.90 -9.63
CA LEU A 259 4.47 4.75 -8.30
C LEU A 259 2.96 4.53 -8.40
N HIS A 260 2.25 5.34 -9.20
CA HIS A 260 0.80 5.28 -9.30
C HIS A 260 0.37 4.34 -10.43
N PRO A 261 -0.49 3.37 -10.15
CA PRO A 261 -1.12 2.56 -11.18
C PRO A 261 -2.04 3.41 -12.08
N ASN A 262 -2.09 3.08 -13.36
CA ASN A 262 -3.12 3.55 -14.27
C ASN A 262 -4.40 2.69 -14.16
N ALA A 263 -5.39 2.90 -15.04
CA ALA A 263 -6.64 2.16 -15.02
C ALA A 263 -6.46 0.63 -15.10
N ASN A 264 -5.48 0.14 -15.89
CA ASN A 264 -5.19 -1.29 -15.98
C ASN A 264 -4.61 -1.85 -14.66
N GLY A 265 -3.71 -1.08 -14.02
CA GLY A 265 -3.15 -1.43 -12.72
C GLY A 265 -4.23 -1.45 -11.62
N HIS A 266 -5.09 -0.43 -11.59
CA HIS A 266 -6.22 -0.38 -10.66
C HIS A 266 -7.22 -1.50 -10.88
N TYR A 267 -7.52 -1.88 -12.13
CA TYR A 267 -8.36 -3.03 -12.42
C TYR A 267 -7.75 -4.32 -11.90
N ARG A 268 -6.46 -4.54 -12.13
CA ARG A 268 -5.74 -5.72 -11.60
C ARG A 268 -5.80 -5.79 -10.08
N ILE A 269 -5.57 -4.68 -9.39
CA ILE A 269 -5.72 -4.56 -7.92
C ILE A 269 -7.15 -4.90 -7.49
N ALA A 270 -8.17 -4.36 -8.16
CA ALA A 270 -9.57 -4.64 -7.87
C ALA A 270 -9.91 -6.14 -7.99
N ARG A 271 -9.31 -6.85 -8.96
CA ARG A 271 -9.49 -8.31 -9.12
C ARG A 271 -8.88 -9.11 -7.96
N VAL A 272 -7.72 -8.69 -7.45
CA VAL A 272 -7.13 -9.30 -6.24
C VAL A 272 -8.03 -9.08 -5.04
N ILE A 273 -8.45 -7.83 -4.81
CA ILE A 273 -9.36 -7.49 -3.70
C ILE A 273 -10.67 -8.27 -3.83
N GLN A 274 -11.27 -8.36 -5.01
CA GLN A 274 -12.47 -9.16 -5.27
C GLN A 274 -12.31 -10.62 -4.79
N GLY A 275 -11.18 -11.26 -5.13
CA GLY A 275 -10.89 -12.63 -4.70
C GLY A 275 -10.88 -12.76 -3.17
N HIS A 276 -10.23 -11.83 -2.47
CA HIS A 276 -10.22 -11.79 -1.00
C HIS A 276 -11.60 -11.55 -0.41
N LEU A 277 -12.37 -10.59 -0.94
CA LEU A 277 -13.71 -10.28 -0.46
C LEU A 277 -14.68 -11.45 -0.59
N GLN A 278 -14.44 -12.37 -1.53
CA GLN A 278 -15.22 -13.60 -1.67
C GLN A 278 -14.81 -14.69 -0.68
N SER A 279 -13.58 -14.68 -0.18
CA SER A 279 -13.02 -15.71 0.71
C SER A 279 -13.07 -15.33 2.18
N ILE A 280 -13.10 -14.05 2.51
CA ILE A 280 -13.19 -13.55 3.88
C ILE A 280 -14.64 -13.69 4.36
N PRO A 281 -14.92 -14.40 5.50
CA PRO A 281 -16.25 -14.42 6.08
C PRO A 281 -16.71 -12.98 6.39
N PRO A 282 -17.85 -12.51 5.84
CA PRO A 282 -18.32 -11.16 6.09
C PRO A 282 -18.79 -10.98 7.53
N SER A 283 -18.43 -9.85 8.14
CA SER A 283 -18.82 -9.46 9.49
C SER A 283 -19.53 -8.09 9.44
N PHE A 284 -20.80 -8.11 9.03
CA PHE A 284 -21.60 -6.89 8.87
C PHE A 284 -22.76 -6.86 9.86
#